data_368c6aaf74d168665786990e7f1aa4bb
#
_entry.id   368c6aaf74d168665786990e7f1aa4bb
#
_cell.length_a   1.000
_cell.length_b   1.000
_cell.length_c   1.000
_cell.angle_alpha   90.00
_cell.angle_beta   90.00
_cell.angle_gamma   90.00
#
_symmetry.space_group_name_H-M   'P 1'
#
loop_
_entity.id
_entity.type
_entity.pdbx_description
1 polymer ?
#
loop_
_entity_poly.entity_id
_entity_poly.type
_entity_poly.pdbx_seq_one_letter_code
_entity_poly.pdbx_strand_id
1 'polypeptide(L)'
;SMEISLYPAYNVLSKMIYPDSDMRRDIMCIGGTSQWPATLFRGTDQWGERYGYLLVDPIGGAIGAFSHADGINTGGQARTPICQLPNIEHTEQSFPVLFLYRKELPDSGGAGRYRGGLSAESCFIPHNTASITQDTLSSGNATPTSPGMMGGYPSTTNAYTFLRDSDVFT
;
A
#
# COMPACT_ATOMS: atom_id res chain seq x y z
N SER A 1 -3.61 9.73 13.99
CA SER A 1 -4.67 9.11 13.19
C SER A 1 -5.01 7.75 13.79
N MET A 2 -6.22 7.31 13.62
CA MET A 2 -6.73 6.02 14.13
C MET A 2 -5.84 4.84 13.69
N GLU A 3 -5.22 4.92 12.56
CA GLU A 3 -4.36 3.88 12.00
C GLU A 3 -3.04 3.73 12.74
N ILE A 4 -2.43 4.83 13.15
CA ILE A 4 -1.15 4.80 13.90
C ILE A 4 -1.31 4.07 15.24
N SER A 5 -2.49 4.08 15.85
CA SER A 5 -2.75 3.38 17.11
C SER A 5 -3.22 1.93 16.92
N LEU A 6 -3.85 1.60 15.80
CA LEU A 6 -4.34 0.24 15.54
C LEU A 6 -3.20 -0.77 15.31
N TYR A 7 -2.17 -0.41 14.56
CA TYR A 7 -1.08 -1.34 14.25
C TYR A 7 -0.30 -1.79 15.48
N PRO A 8 0.12 -0.89 16.39
CA PRO A 8 0.71 -1.32 17.65
C PRO A 8 -0.22 -2.21 18.47
N ALA A 9 -1.53 -1.91 18.51
CA ALA A 9 -2.49 -2.72 19.25
C ALA A 9 -2.59 -4.14 18.68
N TYR A 10 -2.73 -4.30 17.37
CA TYR A 10 -2.72 -5.62 16.74
C TYR A 10 -1.41 -6.37 16.97
N ASN A 11 -0.27 -5.68 16.91
CA ASN A 11 1.03 -6.30 17.15
C ASN A 11 1.15 -6.81 18.60
N VAL A 12 0.68 -6.02 19.57
CA VAL A 12 0.65 -6.43 20.97
C VAL A 12 -0.27 -7.63 21.18
N LEU A 13 -1.49 -7.59 20.64
CA LEU A 13 -2.44 -8.69 20.72
C LEU A 13 -1.88 -9.98 20.12
N SER A 14 -1.27 -9.90 18.94
CA SER A 14 -0.63 -11.05 18.30
C SER A 14 0.50 -11.63 19.15
N LYS A 15 1.30 -10.77 19.79
CA LYS A 15 2.36 -11.23 20.70
C LYS A 15 1.81 -11.87 21.97
N MET A 16 0.70 -11.37 22.49
CA MET A 16 0.04 -11.95 23.67
C MET A 16 -0.55 -13.33 23.38
N ILE A 17 -1.09 -13.53 22.20
CA ILE A 17 -1.71 -14.78 21.76
C ILE A 17 -0.68 -15.82 21.33
N TYR A 18 0.46 -15.40 20.82
CA TYR A 18 1.48 -16.27 20.23
C TYR A 18 1.91 -17.46 21.12
N PRO A 19 2.04 -17.33 22.46
CA PRO A 19 2.40 -18.46 23.32
C PRO A 19 1.36 -19.59 23.35
N ASP A 20 0.10 -19.26 23.11
CA ASP A 20 -0.98 -20.26 23.06
C ASP A 20 -0.88 -21.08 21.76
N SER A 21 -0.74 -22.41 21.92
CA SER A 21 -0.55 -23.32 20.79
C SER A 21 -1.77 -23.42 19.89
N ASP A 22 -2.96 -23.32 20.47
CA ASP A 22 -4.22 -23.49 19.75
C ASP A 22 -4.58 -22.21 18.97
N MET A 23 -4.36 -21.07 19.59
CA MET A 23 -4.66 -19.77 19.00
C MET A 23 -3.56 -19.26 18.06
N ARG A 24 -2.32 -19.75 18.18
CA ARG A 24 -1.18 -19.28 17.39
C ARG A 24 -1.41 -19.38 15.88
N ARG A 25 -2.21 -20.34 15.45
CA ARG A 25 -2.47 -20.57 14.03
C ARG A 25 -3.31 -19.47 13.41
N ASP A 26 -4.10 -18.77 14.20
CA ASP A 26 -5.02 -17.73 13.75
C ASP A 26 -4.42 -16.32 13.77
N ILE A 27 -3.16 -16.19 14.20
CA ILE A 27 -2.47 -14.90 14.23
C ILE A 27 -1.57 -14.70 13.02
N MET A 28 -1.42 -13.45 12.66
CA MET A 28 -0.50 -13.00 11.62
C MET A 28 0.30 -11.79 12.10
N CYS A 29 1.46 -11.59 11.49
CA CYS A 29 2.14 -10.29 11.57
C CYS A 29 1.26 -9.20 10.96
N ILE A 30 1.39 -7.99 11.44
CA ILE A 30 0.78 -6.85 10.76
C ILE A 30 1.37 -6.74 9.37
N GLY A 31 0.50 -6.63 8.37
CA GLY A 31 0.89 -6.45 6.98
C GLY A 31 1.73 -5.20 6.77
N GLY A 32 2.72 -5.30 5.91
CA GLY A 32 3.64 -4.23 5.60
C GLY A 32 3.07 -3.18 4.66
N THR A 33 3.71 -2.03 4.62
CA THR A 33 3.54 -0.89 3.68
C THR A 33 2.12 -0.48 3.41
N SER A 34 1.24 -0.56 4.34
CA SER A 34 -0.09 -0.82 3.94
C SER A 34 -1.09 0.13 4.44
N GLN A 35 -0.76 1.36 4.41
CA GLN A 35 -1.84 2.31 4.49
C GLN A 35 -2.09 2.81 3.11
N TRP A 36 -3.35 2.75 2.72
CA TRP A 36 -3.82 3.30 1.47
C TRP A 36 -3.03 4.56 1.11
N PRO A 37 -2.20 4.55 0.10
CA PRO A 37 -1.60 5.76 -0.39
C PRO A 37 -2.70 6.56 -1.06
N ALA A 38 -3.56 7.16 -0.24
CA ALA A 38 -4.62 8.00 -0.73
C ALA A 38 -4.01 9.20 -1.43
N THR A 39 -4.43 9.46 -2.64
CA THR A 39 -3.94 10.57 -3.44
C THR A 39 -5.12 11.45 -3.85
N LEU A 40 -5.07 12.71 -3.44
CA LEU A 40 -6.02 13.72 -3.88
C LEU A 40 -5.46 14.42 -5.11
N PHE A 41 -6.16 14.33 -6.22
CA PHE A 41 -5.87 15.05 -7.44
C PHE A 41 -6.80 16.25 -7.59
N ARG A 42 -6.23 17.39 -7.95
CA ARG A 42 -6.95 18.61 -8.28
C ARG A 42 -6.37 19.24 -9.52
N GLY A 43 -7.20 19.76 -10.38
CA GLY A 43 -6.74 20.40 -11.61
C GLY A 43 -7.88 20.88 -12.49
N THR A 44 -7.56 21.05 -13.76
CA THR A 44 -8.50 21.41 -14.82
C THR A 44 -8.37 20.36 -15.93
N ASP A 45 -9.49 19.81 -16.34
CA ASP A 45 -9.52 18.77 -17.37
C ASP A 45 -9.31 19.36 -18.79
N GLN A 46 -9.37 18.49 -19.79
CA GLN A 46 -9.18 18.87 -21.19
C GLN A 46 -10.27 19.79 -21.75
N TRP A 47 -11.42 19.89 -21.07
CA TRP A 47 -12.53 20.77 -21.46
C TRP A 47 -12.56 22.10 -20.67
N GLY A 48 -11.60 22.30 -19.74
CA GLY A 48 -11.50 23.49 -18.91
C GLY A 48 -12.30 23.41 -17.61
N GLU A 49 -12.92 22.28 -17.31
CA GLU A 49 -13.67 22.08 -16.07
C GLU A 49 -12.74 21.73 -14.91
N ARG A 50 -13.04 22.31 -13.75
CA ARG A 50 -12.28 22.00 -12.51
C ARG A 50 -12.69 20.64 -11.96
N TYR A 51 -11.72 19.88 -11.53
CA TYR A 51 -11.96 18.60 -10.87
C TYR A 51 -11.22 18.48 -9.53
N GLY A 52 -11.74 17.62 -8.67
CA GLY A 52 -11.08 17.17 -7.44
C GLY A 52 -11.47 15.73 -7.16
N TYR A 53 -10.50 14.82 -7.23
CA TYR A 53 -10.71 13.38 -7.05
C TYR A 53 -9.82 12.82 -5.97
N LEU A 54 -10.38 11.95 -5.15
CA LEU A 54 -9.63 11.14 -4.21
C LEU A 54 -9.45 9.73 -4.79
N LEU A 55 -8.26 9.43 -5.24
CA LEU A 55 -7.87 8.07 -5.60
C LEU A 55 -7.41 7.36 -4.34
N VAL A 56 -8.25 6.43 -3.89
CA VAL A 56 -7.98 5.58 -2.74
C VAL A 56 -7.45 4.29 -3.28
N ASP A 57 -6.46 3.70 -3.18
CA ASP A 57 -5.98 2.42 -3.71
C ASP A 57 -5.28 2.42 -5.07
N PRO A 58 -4.34 3.33 -5.35
CA PRO A 58 -3.45 3.06 -6.47
C PRO A 58 -2.61 1.79 -6.22
N ILE A 59 -2.46 1.41 -4.96
CA ILE A 59 -1.65 0.28 -4.50
C ILE A 59 -2.34 -0.38 -3.30
N GLY A 60 -2.60 -1.68 -3.38
CA GLY A 60 -2.99 -2.48 -2.22
C GLY A 60 -1.80 -2.78 -1.32
N GLY A 61 -2.01 -2.79 -0.04
CA GLY A 61 -1.03 -3.26 0.93
C GLY A 61 -0.81 -4.77 0.85
N ALA A 62 0.00 -5.31 1.73
CA ALA A 62 0.27 -6.73 1.82
C ALA A 62 -0.17 -7.28 3.18
N ILE A 63 -0.57 -8.53 3.22
CA ILE A 63 -0.86 -9.23 4.46
C ILE A 63 0.46 -9.77 5.02
N GLY A 64 0.68 -9.58 6.31
CA GLY A 64 1.87 -10.06 6.99
C GLY A 64 1.93 -11.57 7.08
N ALA A 65 3.10 -12.08 7.48
CA ALA A 65 3.32 -13.51 7.65
C ALA A 65 2.38 -14.12 8.70
N PHE A 66 1.94 -15.32 8.44
CA PHE A 66 1.25 -16.16 9.42
C PHE A 66 2.24 -16.98 10.23
N SER A 67 1.78 -17.61 11.31
CA SER A 67 2.62 -18.50 12.10
C SER A 67 3.01 -19.81 11.37
N HIS A 68 2.36 -20.10 10.26
CA HIS A 68 2.48 -21.35 9.50
C HIS A 68 2.66 -21.16 7.99
N ALA A 69 2.58 -19.92 7.49
CA ALA A 69 2.66 -19.63 6.06
C ALA A 69 3.18 -18.20 5.79
N ASP A 70 3.66 -17.98 4.60
CA ASP A 70 3.97 -16.65 4.09
C ASP A 70 2.74 -15.75 4.04
N GLY A 71 2.98 -14.45 4.11
CA GLY A 71 1.95 -13.45 3.91
C GLY A 71 1.46 -13.38 2.46
N ILE A 72 0.29 -12.80 2.26
CA ILE A 72 -0.36 -12.71 0.95
C ILE A 72 0.10 -11.43 0.24
N ASN A 73 0.63 -11.58 -0.97
CA ASN A 73 1.03 -10.45 -1.79
C ASN A 73 -0.19 -9.59 -2.15
N THR A 74 -0.02 -8.29 -2.11
CA THR A 74 -1.06 -7.30 -2.46
C THR A 74 -2.44 -7.60 -1.85
N GLY A 75 -2.45 -8.31 -0.73
CA GLY A 75 -3.67 -8.83 -0.11
C GLY A 75 -4.48 -7.82 0.71
N GLY A 76 -4.12 -6.55 0.64
CA GLY A 76 -4.81 -5.48 1.36
C GLY A 76 -4.17 -5.14 2.70
N GLN A 77 -4.93 -4.49 3.54
CA GLN A 77 -4.51 -4.05 4.87
C GLN A 77 -5.07 -4.96 5.97
N ALA A 78 -4.52 -4.84 7.16
CA ALA A 78 -5.04 -5.56 8.34
C ALA A 78 -6.53 -5.29 8.62
N ARG A 79 -7.06 -4.11 8.25
CA ARG A 79 -8.47 -3.75 8.41
C ARG A 79 -9.36 -4.21 7.26
N THR A 80 -8.80 -4.33 6.09
CA THR A 80 -9.49 -4.74 4.87
C THR A 80 -8.66 -5.80 4.16
N PRO A 81 -8.56 -6.98 4.76
CA PRO A 81 -7.86 -8.08 4.12
C PRO A 81 -8.58 -8.47 2.84
N ILE A 82 -7.82 -8.96 1.86
CA ILE A 82 -8.35 -9.34 0.55
C ILE A 82 -8.95 -8.14 -0.21
N CYS A 83 -8.39 -6.95 0.00
CA CYS A 83 -8.76 -5.79 -0.76
C CYS A 83 -8.27 -5.96 -2.21
N GLN A 84 -9.19 -5.90 -3.15
CA GLN A 84 -8.84 -5.97 -4.57
C GLN A 84 -8.31 -4.62 -5.04
N LEU A 85 -7.26 -4.66 -5.85
CA LEU A 85 -6.80 -3.48 -6.57
C LEU A 85 -7.84 -3.10 -7.64
N PRO A 86 -8.18 -1.81 -7.77
CA PRO A 86 -9.11 -1.37 -8.79
C PRO A 86 -8.54 -1.67 -10.19
N ASN A 87 -9.44 -1.90 -11.14
CA ASN A 87 -9.06 -2.06 -12.54
C ASN A 87 -8.44 -0.75 -13.05
N ILE A 88 -7.29 -0.86 -13.72
CA ILE A 88 -6.54 0.30 -14.23
C ILE A 88 -7.38 1.08 -15.26
N GLU A 89 -7.96 0.39 -16.22
CA GLU A 89 -8.76 1.02 -17.28
C GLU A 89 -9.94 1.81 -16.71
N HIS A 90 -10.62 1.24 -15.71
CA HIS A 90 -11.72 1.95 -15.04
C HIS A 90 -11.22 3.18 -14.27
N THR A 91 -10.04 3.09 -13.67
CA THR A 91 -9.42 4.22 -12.98
C THR A 91 -9.06 5.32 -13.98
N GLU A 92 -8.47 4.99 -15.11
CA GLU A 92 -8.10 5.94 -16.16
C GLU A 92 -9.31 6.61 -16.82
N GLN A 93 -10.44 5.91 -16.91
CA GLN A 93 -11.70 6.51 -17.36
C GLN A 93 -12.27 7.52 -16.37
N SER A 94 -12.01 7.32 -15.08
CA SER A 94 -12.58 8.12 -14.01
C SER A 94 -11.66 9.25 -13.54
N PHE A 95 -10.37 9.13 -13.77
CA PHE A 95 -9.35 10.06 -13.27
C PHE A 95 -8.44 10.51 -14.42
N PRO A 96 -7.96 11.77 -14.41
CA PRO A 96 -7.10 12.29 -15.46
C PRO A 96 -5.65 11.83 -15.32
N VAL A 97 -5.45 10.53 -15.27
CA VAL A 97 -4.15 9.86 -15.14
C VAL A 97 -4.06 8.72 -16.14
N LEU A 98 -2.85 8.42 -16.59
CA LEU A 98 -2.51 7.24 -17.38
C LEU A 98 -1.48 6.42 -16.61
N PHE A 99 -1.77 5.17 -16.33
CA PHE A 99 -0.84 4.27 -15.68
C PHE A 99 0.19 3.74 -16.68
N LEU A 100 1.46 3.91 -16.35
CA LEU A 100 2.56 3.34 -17.12
C LEU A 100 2.82 1.88 -16.72
N TYR A 101 2.69 1.60 -15.42
CA TYR A 101 2.71 0.24 -14.90
C TYR A 101 2.12 0.17 -13.48
N ARG A 102 1.72 -1.03 -13.12
CA ARG A 102 1.45 -1.47 -11.75
C ARG A 102 1.94 -2.89 -11.60
N LYS A 103 2.80 -3.13 -10.63
CA LYS A 103 3.48 -4.42 -10.42
C LYS A 103 3.69 -4.71 -8.94
N GLU A 104 3.94 -5.95 -8.59
CA GLU A 104 4.45 -6.29 -7.27
C GLU A 104 5.86 -5.74 -7.08
N LEU A 105 6.13 -5.21 -5.89
CA LEU A 105 7.44 -4.69 -5.51
C LEU A 105 8.26 -5.81 -4.89
N PRO A 106 9.33 -6.28 -5.55
CA PRO A 106 10.21 -7.29 -4.99
C PRO A 106 10.78 -6.85 -3.63
N ASP A 107 11.03 -7.82 -2.76
CA ASP A 107 11.67 -7.63 -1.44
C ASP A 107 10.95 -6.65 -0.50
N SER A 108 9.70 -6.29 -0.79
CA SER A 108 8.92 -5.40 0.06
C SER A 108 8.35 -6.06 1.32
N GLY A 109 8.23 -7.37 1.33
CA GLY A 109 7.84 -8.15 2.51
C GLY A 109 8.99 -8.34 3.49
N GLY A 110 8.73 -8.21 4.79
CA GLY A 110 9.75 -8.49 5.81
C GLY A 110 10.20 -9.94 5.77
N ALA A 111 11.49 -10.15 5.82
CA ALA A 111 12.10 -11.49 5.83
C ALA A 111 11.92 -12.18 7.19
N GLY A 112 11.80 -13.50 7.17
CA GLY A 112 11.66 -14.32 8.37
C GLY A 112 11.54 -15.80 8.01
N ARG A 113 11.19 -16.63 8.99
CA ARG A 113 10.86 -18.04 8.70
C ARG A 113 9.72 -18.13 7.67
N TYR A 114 8.74 -17.28 7.82
CA TYR A 114 7.71 -16.97 6.84
C TYR A 114 7.83 -15.50 6.51
N ARG A 115 7.84 -15.16 5.23
CA ARG A 115 7.96 -13.76 4.80
C ARG A 115 6.63 -13.03 4.84
N GLY A 116 6.66 -11.73 5.00
CA GLY A 116 5.52 -10.88 4.71
C GLY A 116 5.14 -10.94 3.23
N GLY A 117 3.88 -10.65 2.91
CA GLY A 117 3.43 -10.49 1.54
C GLY A 117 4.12 -9.32 0.85
N LEU A 118 4.24 -9.39 -0.46
CA LEU A 118 4.78 -8.30 -1.28
C LEU A 118 3.74 -7.21 -1.49
N SER A 119 4.17 -5.97 -1.36
CA SER A 119 3.40 -4.80 -1.76
C SER A 119 3.47 -4.57 -3.26
N ALA A 120 2.80 -3.52 -3.73
CA ALA A 120 2.83 -3.12 -5.12
C ALA A 120 3.54 -1.76 -5.30
N GLU A 121 3.96 -1.52 -6.51
CA GLU A 121 4.44 -0.26 -7.03
C GLU A 121 3.59 0.14 -8.23
N SER A 122 3.23 1.40 -8.33
CA SER A 122 2.55 1.95 -9.51
C SER A 122 3.22 3.23 -9.96
N CYS A 123 3.25 3.41 -11.27
CA CYS A 123 3.69 4.64 -11.91
C CYS A 123 2.59 5.14 -12.83
N PHE A 124 2.30 6.41 -12.75
CA PHE A 124 1.31 7.07 -13.59
C PHE A 124 1.75 8.50 -13.92
N ILE A 125 1.17 9.04 -14.96
CA ILE A 125 1.39 10.40 -15.43
C ILE A 125 0.06 11.14 -15.53
N PRO A 126 0.06 12.48 -15.47
CA PRO A 126 -1.10 13.28 -15.84
C PRO A 126 -1.52 12.99 -17.28
N HIS A 127 -2.81 12.80 -17.50
CA HIS A 127 -3.38 12.56 -18.82
C HIS A 127 -4.72 13.28 -18.96
N ASN A 128 -5.01 13.85 -20.12
CA ASN A 128 -6.24 14.62 -20.37
C ASN A 128 -6.45 15.77 -19.36
N THR A 129 -5.38 16.41 -18.94
CA THR A 129 -5.40 17.55 -18.03
C THR A 129 -4.27 18.49 -18.35
N ALA A 130 -4.50 19.80 -18.23
CA ALA A 130 -3.46 20.81 -18.44
C ALA A 130 -2.46 20.84 -17.28
N SER A 131 -2.94 20.57 -16.08
CA SER A 131 -2.11 20.51 -14.88
C SER A 131 -2.80 19.69 -13.80
N ILE A 132 -2.00 19.06 -12.96
CA ILE A 132 -2.50 18.30 -11.82
C ILE A 132 -1.74 18.70 -10.55
N THR A 133 -2.48 18.97 -9.50
CA THR A 133 -1.93 19.06 -8.15
C THR A 133 -2.21 17.76 -7.44
N GLN A 134 -1.19 17.17 -6.87
CA GLN A 134 -1.28 15.90 -6.16
C GLN A 134 -0.90 16.08 -4.70
N ASP A 135 -1.83 15.73 -3.81
CA ASP A 135 -1.57 15.61 -2.38
C ASP A 135 -1.62 14.13 -2.00
N THR A 136 -0.53 13.59 -1.48
CA THR A 136 -0.46 12.19 -1.04
C THR A 136 -0.57 12.07 0.46
N LEU A 137 -1.40 11.16 0.91
CA LEU A 137 -1.64 10.88 2.33
C LEU A 137 -1.33 9.41 2.59
N SER A 138 -0.31 9.15 3.40
CA SER A 138 -0.05 7.79 3.88
C SER A 138 0.70 7.82 5.20
N SER A 139 0.78 6.67 5.83
CA SER A 139 1.69 6.44 6.97
C SER A 139 2.72 5.38 6.61
N GLY A 140 3.73 5.22 7.45
CA GLY A 140 4.81 4.27 7.18
C GLY A 140 5.87 4.78 6.20
N ASN A 141 6.01 6.10 6.05
CA ASN A 141 7.03 6.69 5.17
C ASN A 141 8.41 6.74 5.83
N ALA A 142 8.46 7.06 7.12
CA ALA A 142 9.73 7.17 7.86
C ALA A 142 10.12 5.84 8.51
N THR A 143 9.16 5.09 8.98
CA THR A 143 9.36 3.79 9.63
C THR A 143 8.33 2.79 9.13
N PRO A 144 8.71 1.51 8.94
CA PRO A 144 7.77 0.48 8.57
C PRO A 144 6.64 0.36 9.60
N THR A 145 5.41 0.19 9.14
CA THR A 145 4.26 -0.08 10.00
C THR A 145 4.23 -1.52 10.51
N SER A 146 4.98 -2.41 9.85
CA SER A 146 5.12 -3.81 10.22
C SER A 146 6.53 -4.10 10.73
N PRO A 147 6.73 -4.14 12.04
CA PRO A 147 8.07 -4.34 12.63
C PRO A 147 8.57 -5.80 12.58
N GLY A 148 7.76 -6.73 12.09
CA GLY A 148 8.01 -8.16 12.22
C GLY A 148 7.68 -8.69 13.62
N MET A 149 7.69 -10.02 13.77
CA MET A 149 7.44 -10.72 15.03
C MET A 149 8.44 -11.85 15.22
N MET A 150 8.74 -12.18 16.49
CA MET A 150 9.53 -13.35 16.86
C MET A 150 10.84 -13.50 16.08
N GLY A 151 11.57 -12.40 15.90
CA GLY A 151 12.83 -12.36 15.17
C GLY A 151 12.69 -12.13 13.66
N GLY A 152 11.48 -11.94 13.15
CA GLY A 152 11.26 -11.51 11.77
C GLY A 152 11.67 -10.05 11.56
N TYR A 153 12.08 -9.72 10.35
CA TYR A 153 12.48 -8.38 9.96
C TYR A 153 11.26 -7.52 9.57
N PRO A 154 11.38 -6.20 9.66
CA PRO A 154 10.32 -5.29 9.21
C PRO A 154 10.16 -5.34 7.68
N SER A 155 8.98 -4.93 7.23
CA SER A 155 8.72 -4.65 5.81
C SER A 155 9.40 -3.37 5.35
N THR A 156 9.31 -3.05 4.06
CA THR A 156 9.72 -1.75 3.53
C THR A 156 8.79 -0.63 3.98
N THR A 157 9.22 0.60 3.79
CA THR A 157 8.42 1.82 3.98
C THR A 157 7.69 2.19 2.70
N ASN A 158 6.66 3.03 2.82
CA ASN A 158 6.07 3.71 1.66
C ASN A 158 7.05 4.74 1.11
N ALA A 159 7.13 4.82 -0.21
CA ALA A 159 7.94 5.81 -0.91
C ALA A 159 7.14 6.45 -2.04
N TYR A 160 7.34 7.74 -2.24
CA TYR A 160 6.78 8.51 -3.34
C TYR A 160 7.93 9.17 -4.09
N THR A 161 7.98 8.94 -5.39
CA THR A 161 9.00 9.52 -6.25
C THR A 161 8.33 10.34 -7.34
N PHE A 162 8.72 11.59 -7.46
CA PHE A 162 8.28 12.46 -8.54
C PHE A 162 9.41 12.62 -9.54
N LEU A 163 9.19 12.11 -10.74
CA LEU A 163 10.10 12.29 -11.87
C LEU A 163 9.64 13.53 -12.66
N ARG A 164 10.48 14.54 -12.70
CA ARG A 164 10.24 15.75 -13.49
C ARG A 164 11.06 15.67 -14.78
N ASP A 165 10.53 16.27 -15.83
CA ASP A 165 11.21 16.35 -17.14
C ASP A 165 11.67 14.96 -17.63
N SER A 166 10.83 13.95 -17.37
CA SER A 166 11.13 12.58 -17.79
C SER A 166 10.90 12.42 -19.30
N ASP A 167 11.69 11.57 -19.92
CA ASP A 167 11.65 11.23 -21.33
C ASP A 167 10.70 10.07 -21.68
N VAL A 168 9.64 9.92 -20.88
CA VAL A 168 8.69 8.80 -21.02
C VAL A 168 8.06 8.71 -22.42
N PHE A 169 8.01 9.81 -23.15
CA PHE A 169 7.45 9.90 -24.50
C PHE A 169 8.46 10.23 -25.60
N THR A 170 9.74 10.24 -25.28
CA THR A 170 10.83 10.40 -26.24
C THR A 170 11.53 9.08 -26.48
#